data_fd589e64b6a0696acf7a4f3293fefff8
#
_entry.id   fd589e64b6a0696acf7a4f3293fefff8
#
_cell.length_a   1.000
_cell.length_b   1.000
_cell.length_c   1.000
_cell.angle_alpha   90.00
_cell.angle_beta   90.00
_cell.angle_gamma   90.00
#
_symmetry.space_group_name_H-M   'P 1'
#
loop_
_entity.id
_entity.type
_entity.pdbx_description
1 polymer ?
#
loop_
_entity_poly.entity_id
_entity_poly.type
_entity_poly.pdbx_seq_one_letter_code
_entity_poly.pdbx_strand_id
1 'polypeptide(L)'
;INQRWRTDQGEPVDALPVAHPLQPFSPDYFDADDDRLHTYANEWRALHQGDAPRARNEQPLAPLETGEPVTCAALGRFLKQPVAHFFEHRLKARLRQERRVLDDTEPFAFDGLQRFQLQDQLLSEALRAGPDQADAAMAAGLDRLAGSGDLPLAPFTEGSRDSLLMPLSQPLAQYFALLAECGERRAQQEIRLQAGPLLIEDWLTDLRGSNADPRRLVLHTGRLKDRFDKVTPEWTLHLAACAAGHPLTTHLQGQDGRLTLPPLARDAAQQHLDRIGQAWRQALCEPLPIACATAFAWLKGEEKDNGEYEARKQFESGFMHTGEQEKEPALARAWTDFDALLAPRHGDLSAFEYWTGQLYAPLYAHAQWHEPGEPA
;
A
#
# COMPACT_ATOMS: atom_id res chain seq x y z
N ILE A 1 21.29 39.07 39.52
CA ILE A 1 21.02 37.98 40.50
C ILE A 1 22.36 37.57 41.16
N ASN A 2 23.46 37.44 40.42
CA ASN A 2 24.78 36.99 40.90
C ASN A 2 25.40 37.90 41.94
N GLN A 3 25.03 39.18 42.06
CA GLN A 3 25.57 40.13 43.04
C GLN A 3 25.03 39.93 44.45
N ARG A 4 24.06 39.09 44.71
CA ARG A 4 23.40 38.90 46.00
C ARG A 4 23.98 37.81 46.88
N TRP A 5 24.71 36.87 46.29
CA TRP A 5 25.28 35.74 47.05
C TRP A 5 26.78 35.86 47.13
N ARG A 6 27.30 35.80 48.36
CA ARG A 6 28.73 35.82 48.64
C ARG A 6 29.10 34.67 49.56
N THR A 7 30.30 34.19 49.43
CA THR A 7 30.87 33.23 50.38
C THR A 7 31.05 33.88 51.75
N ASP A 8 31.27 33.11 52.77
CA ASP A 8 31.63 33.61 54.13
C ASP A 8 32.88 34.47 54.12
N GLN A 9 33.68 34.40 53.07
CA GLN A 9 34.88 35.22 52.83
C GLN A 9 34.62 36.48 52.00
N GLY A 10 33.35 36.74 51.64
CA GLY A 10 32.90 37.90 50.89
C GLY A 10 33.07 37.84 49.38
N GLU A 11 33.52 36.71 48.83
CA GLU A 11 33.70 36.52 47.42
C GLU A 11 32.35 36.30 46.74
N PRO A 12 32.13 36.81 45.51
CA PRO A 12 30.90 36.53 44.74
C PRO A 12 30.75 35.03 44.51
N VAL A 13 29.54 34.50 44.75
CA VAL A 13 29.24 33.11 44.45
C VAL A 13 28.79 33.00 42.99
N ASP A 14 29.73 32.86 42.09
CA ASP A 14 29.49 32.67 40.67
C ASP A 14 28.99 31.24 40.33
N ALA A 15 29.03 30.33 41.31
CA ALA A 15 28.73 28.93 41.13
C ALA A 15 27.23 28.56 41.25
N LEU A 16 26.35 29.47 41.72
CA LEU A 16 24.95 29.13 41.92
C LEU A 16 24.07 29.15 40.65
N PRO A 17 24.20 30.13 39.74
CA PRO A 17 23.42 30.11 38.51
C PRO A 17 24.05 29.15 37.49
N VAL A 18 23.25 28.19 37.03
CA VAL A 18 23.59 27.38 35.88
C VAL A 18 22.92 27.98 34.64
N ALA A 19 23.74 28.47 33.71
CA ALA A 19 23.24 28.96 32.43
C ALA A 19 23.04 27.78 31.48
N HIS A 20 21.83 27.40 31.27
CA HIS A 20 21.51 26.34 30.31
C HIS A 20 21.58 26.89 28.89
N PRO A 21 22.19 26.17 27.94
CA PRO A 21 22.08 26.45 26.51
C PRO A 21 20.64 26.51 26.06
N LEU A 22 20.35 27.38 25.08
CA LEU A 22 19.01 27.58 24.58
C LEU A 22 18.46 26.32 23.88
N GLN A 23 19.35 25.52 23.33
CA GLN A 23 19.02 24.33 22.55
C GLN A 23 19.32 23.06 23.34
N PRO A 24 18.36 22.14 23.51
CA PRO A 24 18.54 20.90 24.29
C PRO A 24 19.59 19.95 23.71
N PHE A 25 20.00 20.17 22.47
CA PHE A 25 21.01 19.41 21.76
C PHE A 25 22.35 20.16 21.67
N SER A 26 22.57 21.23 22.45
CA SER A 26 23.88 21.93 22.50
C SER A 26 25.00 20.97 22.90
N PRO A 27 26.19 21.06 22.24
CA PRO A 27 27.36 20.27 22.61
C PRO A 27 27.74 20.44 24.09
N ASP A 28 27.47 21.59 24.68
CA ASP A 28 27.81 21.90 26.08
C ASP A 28 27.17 20.94 27.10
N TYR A 29 26.04 20.29 26.73
CA TYR A 29 25.41 19.27 27.59
C TYR A 29 26.13 17.92 27.57
N PHE A 30 27.03 17.72 26.61
CA PHE A 30 27.74 16.45 26.40
C PHE A 30 29.22 16.58 26.73
N ASP A 31 29.67 17.80 27.06
CA ASP A 31 31.04 18.09 27.48
C ASP A 31 31.21 17.73 28.96
N ALA A 32 32.31 17.08 29.29
CA ALA A 32 32.54 16.58 30.65
C ALA A 32 33.01 17.66 31.61
N ASP A 33 33.22 18.91 31.17
CA ASP A 33 33.85 19.95 31.94
C ASP A 33 32.92 20.65 32.95
N ASP A 34 31.58 20.53 32.80
CA ASP A 34 30.60 21.05 33.75
C ASP A 34 29.55 20.01 34.14
N ASP A 35 29.75 19.33 35.25
CA ASP A 35 28.83 18.31 35.79
C ASP A 35 27.40 18.83 36.09
N ARG A 36 27.20 20.14 36.08
CA ARG A 36 25.89 20.77 36.33
C ARG A 36 25.02 20.86 35.07
N LEU A 37 25.67 20.83 33.89
CA LEU A 37 24.98 20.79 32.60
C LEU A 37 24.81 19.33 32.18
N HIS A 38 23.57 18.87 32.24
CA HIS A 38 23.26 17.53 31.83
C HIS A 38 21.94 17.46 31.04
N THR A 39 21.86 16.50 30.15
CA THR A 39 20.63 16.19 29.40
C THR A 39 20.34 14.70 29.46
N TYR A 40 19.02 14.34 29.48
CA TYR A 40 18.58 12.96 29.32
C TYR A 40 18.53 12.53 27.84
N ALA A 41 18.63 13.49 26.92
CA ALA A 41 18.58 13.26 25.46
C ALA A 41 19.96 12.81 24.92
N ASN A 42 20.49 11.71 25.44
CA ASN A 42 21.82 11.20 25.06
C ASN A 42 21.94 10.78 23.59
N GLU A 43 20.84 10.58 22.90
CA GLU A 43 20.79 10.30 21.45
C GLU A 43 21.47 11.40 20.62
N TRP A 44 21.48 12.65 21.10
CA TRP A 44 22.09 13.78 20.38
C TRP A 44 23.63 13.81 20.52
N ARG A 45 24.21 13.06 21.46
CA ARG A 45 25.68 13.03 21.66
C ARG A 45 26.43 12.60 20.40
N ALA A 46 25.87 11.63 19.65
CA ALA A 46 26.50 11.11 18.44
C ALA A 46 26.69 12.18 17.35
N LEU A 47 25.83 13.22 17.30
CA LEU A 47 25.98 14.33 16.36
C LEU A 47 27.20 15.19 16.61
N HIS A 48 27.66 15.27 17.85
CA HIS A 48 28.82 16.11 18.27
C HIS A 48 30.12 15.34 18.29
N GLN A 49 30.06 14.02 18.35
CA GLN A 49 31.28 13.18 18.42
C GLN A 49 31.93 12.94 17.04
N GLY A 50 31.37 13.52 15.98
CA GLY A 50 31.93 13.37 14.62
C GLY A 50 31.94 11.94 14.10
N ASP A 51 31.23 11.05 14.78
CA ASP A 51 31.02 9.71 14.29
C ASP A 51 30.30 9.81 12.95
N ALA A 52 30.97 9.38 11.89
CA ALA A 52 30.30 9.15 10.63
C ALA A 52 29.01 8.34 10.89
N PRO A 53 27.89 8.65 10.21
CA PRO A 53 26.67 7.88 10.40
C PRO A 53 27.07 6.41 10.34
N ARG A 54 26.73 5.67 11.41
CA ARG A 54 27.08 4.24 11.50
C ARG A 54 26.71 3.62 10.18
N ALA A 55 27.71 3.02 9.52
CA ALA A 55 27.49 2.30 8.27
C ALA A 55 26.23 1.44 8.48
N ARG A 56 25.25 1.56 7.58
CA ARG A 56 24.06 0.71 7.64
C ARG A 56 24.56 -0.71 7.83
N ASN A 57 24.05 -1.42 8.82
CA ASN A 57 24.30 -2.84 8.91
C ASN A 57 23.53 -3.46 7.75
N GLU A 58 24.23 -3.71 6.65
CA GLU A 58 23.66 -4.25 5.41
C GLU A 58 23.39 -5.76 5.50
N GLN A 59 23.72 -6.36 6.65
CA GLN A 59 23.46 -7.79 6.84
C GLN A 59 21.99 -8.04 7.11
N PRO A 60 21.36 -9.00 6.41
CA PRO A 60 20.01 -9.42 6.71
C PRO A 60 19.88 -9.85 8.19
N LEU A 61 18.76 -9.51 8.79
CA LEU A 61 18.44 -9.96 10.14
C LEU A 61 18.19 -11.46 10.16
N ALA A 62 18.39 -12.11 11.30
CA ALA A 62 18.09 -13.53 11.46
C ALA A 62 16.61 -13.82 11.08
N PRO A 63 16.31 -14.96 10.47
CA PRO A 63 14.94 -15.36 10.13
C PRO A 63 14.01 -15.28 11.35
N LEU A 64 12.80 -14.77 11.14
CA LEU A 64 11.75 -14.76 12.14
C LEU A 64 10.78 -15.91 11.84
N GLU A 65 10.59 -16.81 12.80
CA GLU A 65 9.57 -17.84 12.69
C GLU A 65 8.21 -17.23 13.03
N THR A 66 7.30 -17.23 12.08
CA THR A 66 5.90 -16.85 12.26
C THR A 66 5.07 -18.10 12.17
N GLY A 67 4.56 -18.59 13.32
CA GLY A 67 3.73 -19.79 13.37
C GLY A 67 2.24 -19.54 13.10
N GLU A 68 1.84 -18.28 12.96
CA GLU A 68 0.43 -17.90 12.73
C GLU A 68 0.06 -18.00 11.25
N PRO A 69 -1.16 -18.51 10.94
CA PRO A 69 -1.67 -18.51 9.57
C PRO A 69 -1.79 -17.09 9.00
N VAL A 70 -1.58 -16.98 7.69
CA VAL A 70 -1.64 -15.72 6.94
C VAL A 70 -2.86 -15.72 6.03
N THR A 71 -3.59 -14.60 5.96
CA THR A 71 -4.71 -14.44 5.03
C THR A 71 -4.24 -14.02 3.63
N CYS A 72 -5.02 -14.33 2.59
CA CYS A 72 -4.77 -13.86 1.23
C CYS A 72 -4.71 -12.33 1.16
N ALA A 73 -5.58 -11.65 1.91
CA ALA A 73 -5.56 -10.19 2.01
C ALA A 73 -4.24 -9.65 2.58
N ALA A 74 -3.63 -10.35 3.55
CA ALA A 74 -2.31 -9.97 4.08
C ALA A 74 -1.21 -10.14 3.03
N LEU A 75 -1.23 -11.24 2.27
CA LEU A 75 -0.31 -11.46 1.13
C LEU A 75 -0.48 -10.40 0.05
N GLY A 76 -1.72 -10.02 -0.27
CA GLY A 76 -2.01 -8.96 -1.23
C GLY A 76 -1.46 -7.60 -0.79
N ARG A 77 -1.59 -7.26 0.51
CA ARG A 77 -0.97 -6.05 1.09
C ARG A 77 0.55 -6.11 1.03
N PHE A 78 1.13 -7.27 1.32
CA PHE A 78 2.57 -7.48 1.18
C PHE A 78 3.03 -7.24 -0.25
N LEU A 79 2.39 -7.83 -1.25
CA LEU A 79 2.72 -7.60 -2.66
C LEU A 79 2.58 -6.12 -3.04
N LYS A 80 1.62 -5.41 -2.48
CA LYS A 80 1.43 -3.99 -2.74
C LYS A 80 2.52 -3.12 -2.11
N GLN A 81 2.98 -3.45 -0.91
CA GLN A 81 3.95 -2.67 -0.14
C GLN A 81 5.00 -3.56 0.56
N PRO A 82 5.85 -4.25 -0.21
CA PRO A 82 6.77 -5.25 0.35
C PRO A 82 7.82 -4.65 1.29
N VAL A 83 8.24 -3.41 1.07
CA VAL A 83 9.19 -2.71 1.95
C VAL A 83 8.54 -2.31 3.27
N ALA A 84 7.29 -1.83 3.25
CA ALA A 84 6.55 -1.52 4.48
C ALA A 84 6.41 -2.74 5.39
N HIS A 85 6.31 -3.94 4.81
CA HIS A 85 6.24 -5.21 5.54
C HIS A 85 7.44 -5.40 6.49
N PHE A 86 8.67 -5.10 6.05
CA PHE A 86 9.86 -5.16 6.89
C PHE A 86 9.75 -4.21 8.10
N PHE A 87 9.41 -2.96 7.86
CA PHE A 87 9.31 -1.97 8.93
C PHE A 87 8.19 -2.29 9.92
N GLU A 88 7.00 -2.64 9.43
CA GLU A 88 5.83 -2.88 10.27
C GLU A 88 5.89 -4.21 11.04
N HIS A 89 6.29 -5.27 10.36
CA HIS A 89 6.22 -6.62 10.95
C HIS A 89 7.53 -7.05 11.62
N ARG A 90 8.68 -6.61 11.12
CA ARG A 90 9.97 -6.94 11.73
C ARG A 90 10.44 -5.91 12.73
N LEU A 91 10.43 -4.62 12.36
CA LEU A 91 10.91 -3.55 13.21
C LEU A 91 9.81 -2.95 14.11
N LYS A 92 8.56 -3.34 13.91
CA LYS A 92 7.38 -2.78 14.60
C LYS A 92 7.26 -1.27 14.48
N ALA A 93 7.78 -0.70 13.40
CA ALA A 93 7.80 0.72 13.10
C ALA A 93 6.85 1.02 11.94
N ARG A 94 5.84 1.86 12.18
CA ARG A 94 4.96 2.38 11.13
C ARG A 94 5.45 3.75 10.70
N LEU A 95 6.02 3.81 9.51
CA LEU A 95 6.40 5.07 8.89
C LEU A 95 5.15 5.67 8.23
N ARG A 96 4.75 6.85 8.70
CA ARG A 96 3.58 7.56 8.17
C ARG A 96 4.06 8.79 7.42
N GLN A 97 3.39 9.08 6.29
CA GLN A 97 3.52 10.39 5.67
C GLN A 97 2.93 11.42 6.63
N GLU A 98 3.64 12.52 6.89
CA GLU A 98 3.08 13.63 7.65
C GLU A 98 1.79 14.09 6.96
N ARG A 99 0.66 13.93 7.63
CA ARG A 99 -0.58 14.53 7.14
C ARG A 99 -0.37 16.05 7.15
N ARG A 100 -0.49 16.70 6.01
CA ARG A 100 -0.71 18.13 5.99
C ARG A 100 -1.82 18.43 6.98
N VAL A 101 -1.57 19.36 7.88
CA VAL A 101 -2.61 19.91 8.76
C VAL A 101 -3.80 20.23 7.87
N LEU A 102 -5.00 19.79 8.27
CA LEU A 102 -6.24 20.11 7.58
C LEU A 102 -6.24 21.62 7.33
N ASP A 103 -6.31 22.01 6.07
CA ASP A 103 -6.54 23.40 5.73
C ASP A 103 -7.87 23.82 6.39
N ASP A 104 -7.85 24.92 7.15
CA ASP A 104 -9.06 25.51 7.77
C ASP A 104 -10.02 26.12 6.72
N THR A 105 -9.78 25.81 5.44
CA THR A 105 -10.58 26.29 4.32
C THR A 105 -11.59 25.23 3.90
N GLU A 106 -12.85 25.64 3.76
CA GLU A 106 -13.89 24.78 3.17
C GLU A 106 -13.45 24.31 1.77
N PRO A 107 -13.41 23.00 1.52
CA PRO A 107 -13.04 22.50 0.21
C PRO A 107 -14.14 22.80 -0.82
N PHE A 108 -13.79 23.52 -1.87
CA PHE A 108 -14.70 23.75 -3.02
C PHE A 108 -14.79 22.54 -3.95
N ALA A 109 -13.90 21.57 -3.80
CA ALA A 109 -13.86 20.32 -4.57
C ALA A 109 -13.24 19.22 -3.73
N PHE A 110 -13.61 17.97 -4.02
CA PHE A 110 -13.01 16.80 -3.37
C PHE A 110 -11.56 16.61 -3.81
N ASP A 111 -10.69 16.28 -2.88
CA ASP A 111 -9.42 15.66 -3.22
C ASP A 111 -9.62 14.22 -3.75
N GLY A 112 -8.54 13.62 -4.25
CA GLY A 112 -8.62 12.28 -4.83
C GLY A 112 -9.01 11.19 -3.82
N LEU A 113 -8.59 11.31 -2.57
CA LEU A 113 -8.87 10.34 -1.51
C LEU A 113 -10.31 10.48 -1.02
N GLN A 114 -10.77 11.70 -0.74
CA GLN A 114 -12.16 11.97 -0.35
C GLN A 114 -13.13 11.46 -1.42
N ARG A 115 -12.89 11.80 -2.69
CA ARG A 115 -13.71 11.31 -3.80
C ARG A 115 -13.78 9.81 -3.83
N PHE A 116 -12.64 9.12 -3.70
CA PHE A 116 -12.60 7.68 -3.67
C PHE A 116 -13.41 7.09 -2.52
N GLN A 117 -13.27 7.63 -1.31
CA GLN A 117 -13.98 7.16 -0.12
C GLN A 117 -15.49 7.34 -0.24
N LEU A 118 -15.95 8.50 -0.73
CA LEU A 118 -17.37 8.77 -0.94
C LEU A 118 -17.95 7.88 -2.05
N GLN A 119 -17.23 7.68 -3.14
CA GLN A 119 -17.63 6.76 -4.21
C GLN A 119 -17.70 5.31 -3.71
N ASP A 120 -16.75 4.86 -2.90
CA ASP A 120 -16.72 3.52 -2.34
C ASP A 120 -17.90 3.27 -1.39
N GLN A 121 -18.24 4.27 -0.57
CA GLN A 121 -19.43 4.24 0.27
C GLN A 121 -20.71 4.11 -0.57
N LEU A 122 -20.90 4.96 -1.58
CA LEU A 122 -22.08 4.93 -2.46
C LEU A 122 -22.22 3.60 -3.21
N LEU A 123 -21.12 3.07 -3.74
CA LEU A 123 -21.11 1.74 -4.38
C LEU A 123 -21.45 0.63 -3.40
N SER A 124 -20.94 0.68 -2.17
CA SER A 124 -21.26 -0.32 -1.13
C SER A 124 -22.74 -0.30 -0.77
N GLU A 125 -23.39 0.86 -0.78
CA GLU A 125 -24.82 1.00 -0.56
C GLU A 125 -25.63 0.47 -1.75
N ALA A 126 -25.23 0.81 -2.98
CA ALA A 126 -25.84 0.30 -4.21
C ALA A 126 -25.79 -1.23 -4.31
N LEU A 127 -24.62 -1.82 -3.99
CA LEU A 127 -24.47 -3.28 -4.00
C LEU A 127 -25.36 -3.98 -2.98
N ARG A 128 -25.53 -3.39 -1.78
CA ARG A 128 -26.44 -3.93 -0.76
C ARG A 128 -27.90 -3.83 -1.15
N ALA A 129 -28.29 -2.77 -1.84
CA ALA A 129 -29.66 -2.54 -2.31
C ALA A 129 -30.04 -3.46 -3.48
N GLY A 130 -29.08 -3.88 -4.28
CA GLY A 130 -29.28 -4.71 -5.47
C GLY A 130 -29.67 -3.92 -6.72
N PRO A 131 -29.74 -4.59 -7.89
CA PRO A 131 -29.87 -3.92 -9.20
C PRO A 131 -31.09 -3.01 -9.30
N ASP A 132 -32.24 -3.43 -8.77
CA ASP A 132 -33.50 -2.68 -8.91
C ASP A 132 -33.55 -1.41 -8.05
N GLN A 133 -32.72 -1.30 -7.00
CA GLN A 133 -32.74 -0.20 -6.06
C GLN A 133 -31.40 0.54 -5.95
N ALA A 134 -30.42 0.17 -6.74
CA ALA A 134 -29.07 0.75 -6.65
C ALA A 134 -29.04 2.27 -6.86
N ASP A 135 -29.76 2.77 -7.88
CA ASP A 135 -29.80 4.21 -8.16
C ASP A 135 -30.51 4.99 -7.04
N ALA A 136 -31.60 4.45 -6.51
CA ALA A 136 -32.31 5.05 -5.37
C ALA A 136 -31.43 5.06 -4.10
N ALA A 137 -30.68 4.01 -3.85
CA ALA A 137 -29.75 3.91 -2.74
C ALA A 137 -28.60 4.93 -2.85
N MET A 138 -28.02 5.10 -4.04
CA MET A 138 -26.98 6.11 -4.29
C MET A 138 -27.53 7.53 -4.12
N ALA A 139 -28.74 7.82 -4.63
CA ALA A 139 -29.37 9.12 -4.45
C ALA A 139 -29.60 9.43 -2.96
N ALA A 140 -30.16 8.47 -2.21
CA ALA A 140 -30.33 8.62 -0.76
C ALA A 140 -29.01 8.76 0.00
N GLY A 141 -27.95 8.08 -0.47
CA GLY A 141 -26.59 8.23 0.04
C GLY A 141 -26.08 9.65 -0.14
N LEU A 142 -26.22 10.23 -1.32
CA LEU A 142 -25.85 11.62 -1.59
C LEU A 142 -26.62 12.63 -0.74
N ASP A 143 -27.92 12.40 -0.52
CA ASP A 143 -28.73 13.28 0.35
C ASP A 143 -28.24 13.23 1.81
N ARG A 144 -27.80 12.07 2.29
CA ARG A 144 -27.18 11.95 3.61
C ARG A 144 -25.83 12.68 3.67
N LEU A 145 -24.98 12.54 2.63
CA LEU A 145 -23.70 13.26 2.54
C LEU A 145 -23.89 14.78 2.47
N ALA A 146 -24.94 15.25 1.80
CA ALA A 146 -25.30 16.67 1.81
C ALA A 146 -25.77 17.13 3.20
N GLY A 147 -26.57 16.29 3.88
CA GLY A 147 -27.07 16.59 5.22
C GLY A 147 -26.01 16.56 6.31
N SER A 148 -24.95 15.74 6.16
CA SER A 148 -23.81 15.69 7.10
C SER A 148 -22.75 16.78 6.85
N GLY A 149 -22.85 17.51 5.73
CA GLY A 149 -21.87 18.54 5.39
C GLY A 149 -20.61 18.00 4.69
N ASP A 150 -20.65 16.75 4.23
CA ASP A 150 -19.53 16.13 3.51
C ASP A 150 -19.47 16.56 2.02
N LEU A 151 -20.53 17.21 1.53
CA LEU A 151 -20.54 17.82 0.19
C LEU A 151 -20.26 19.32 0.26
N PRO A 152 -19.55 19.90 -0.74
CA PRO A 152 -19.39 21.34 -0.86
C PRO A 152 -20.75 22.05 -0.87
N LEU A 153 -20.81 23.24 -0.26
CA LEU A 153 -22.01 24.04 -0.21
C LEU A 153 -22.37 24.66 -1.60
N ALA A 154 -23.61 25.17 -1.69
CA ALA A 154 -24.05 25.88 -2.90
C ALA A 154 -23.12 27.06 -3.22
N PRO A 155 -22.79 27.32 -4.52
CA PRO A 155 -23.40 26.72 -5.72
C PRO A 155 -22.71 25.43 -6.21
N PHE A 156 -21.72 24.88 -5.49
CA PHE A 156 -20.89 23.75 -5.95
C PHE A 156 -21.50 22.37 -5.71
N THR A 157 -22.60 22.29 -4.94
CA THR A 157 -23.21 21.03 -4.50
C THR A 157 -23.62 20.13 -5.67
N GLU A 158 -24.30 20.66 -6.69
CA GLU A 158 -24.77 19.86 -7.84
C GLU A 158 -23.61 19.32 -8.67
N GLY A 159 -22.62 20.15 -8.98
CA GLY A 159 -21.43 19.70 -9.69
C GLY A 159 -20.64 18.64 -8.91
N SER A 160 -20.64 18.71 -7.59
CA SER A 160 -20.02 17.72 -6.70
C SER A 160 -20.78 16.38 -6.72
N ARG A 161 -22.11 16.42 -6.68
CA ARG A 161 -22.97 15.22 -6.85
C ARG A 161 -22.71 14.51 -8.18
N ASP A 162 -22.72 15.26 -9.27
CA ASP A 162 -22.45 14.73 -10.61
C ASP A 162 -21.05 14.12 -10.70
N SER A 163 -20.04 14.78 -10.12
CA SER A 163 -18.66 14.29 -10.13
C SER A 163 -18.47 12.97 -9.37
N LEU A 164 -19.33 12.69 -8.39
CA LEU A 164 -19.35 11.42 -7.65
C LEU A 164 -20.08 10.32 -8.41
N LEU A 165 -21.27 10.61 -8.99
CA LEU A 165 -22.14 9.61 -9.58
C LEU A 165 -21.76 9.21 -11.01
N MET A 166 -21.43 10.18 -11.86
CA MET A 166 -21.17 9.90 -13.29
C MET A 166 -20.13 8.80 -13.52
N PRO A 167 -19.01 8.75 -12.78
CA PRO A 167 -18.03 7.68 -12.97
C PRO A 167 -18.48 6.29 -12.50
N LEU A 168 -19.57 6.21 -11.72
CA LEU A 168 -20.05 4.96 -11.09
C LEU A 168 -21.18 4.28 -11.88
N SER A 169 -22.01 5.05 -12.58
CA SER A 169 -23.25 4.54 -13.20
C SER A 169 -22.99 3.44 -14.23
N GLN A 170 -22.05 3.64 -15.14
CA GLN A 170 -21.74 2.64 -16.16
C GLN A 170 -21.06 1.38 -15.58
N PRO A 171 -20.01 1.48 -14.74
CA PRO A 171 -19.40 0.31 -14.12
C PRO A 171 -20.38 -0.52 -13.28
N LEU A 172 -21.28 0.15 -12.56
CA LEU A 172 -22.30 -0.51 -11.74
C LEU A 172 -23.32 -1.28 -12.62
N ALA A 173 -23.79 -0.67 -13.70
CA ALA A 173 -24.68 -1.33 -14.66
C ALA A 173 -24.01 -2.56 -15.31
N GLN A 174 -22.75 -2.43 -15.71
CA GLN A 174 -21.95 -3.54 -16.26
C GLN A 174 -21.73 -4.65 -15.22
N TYR A 175 -21.46 -4.27 -13.97
CA TYR A 175 -21.32 -5.23 -12.88
C TYR A 175 -22.61 -6.03 -12.66
N PHE A 176 -23.79 -5.38 -12.63
CA PHE A 176 -25.07 -6.08 -12.45
C PHE A 176 -25.45 -6.94 -13.64
N ALA A 177 -25.15 -6.50 -14.86
CA ALA A 177 -25.32 -7.34 -16.06
C ALA A 177 -24.49 -8.62 -15.96
N LEU A 178 -23.20 -8.49 -15.64
CA LEU A 178 -22.30 -9.62 -15.45
C LEU A 178 -22.72 -10.49 -14.27
N LEU A 179 -23.24 -9.89 -13.20
CA LEU A 179 -23.76 -10.60 -12.03
C LEU A 179 -24.95 -11.51 -12.40
N ALA A 180 -25.85 -11.04 -13.27
CA ALA A 180 -26.96 -11.82 -13.76
C ALA A 180 -26.50 -13.02 -14.62
N GLU A 181 -25.44 -12.84 -15.42
CA GLU A 181 -24.83 -13.91 -16.22
C GLU A 181 -24.06 -14.93 -15.37
N CYS A 182 -23.50 -14.53 -14.25
CA CYS A 182 -22.75 -15.41 -13.36
C CYS A 182 -23.59 -16.46 -12.61
N GLY A 183 -24.92 -16.33 -12.64
CA GLY A 183 -25.84 -17.27 -12.02
C GLY A 183 -25.94 -17.14 -10.48
N GLU A 184 -26.40 -18.19 -9.81
CA GLU A 184 -26.70 -18.17 -8.39
C GLU A 184 -25.44 -18.08 -7.51
N ARG A 185 -25.61 -17.47 -6.33
CA ARG A 185 -24.58 -17.42 -5.31
C ARG A 185 -24.36 -18.81 -4.72
N ARG A 186 -23.08 -19.16 -4.52
CA ARG A 186 -22.64 -20.43 -3.93
C ARG A 186 -22.21 -20.24 -2.49
N ALA A 187 -22.15 -21.33 -1.74
CA ALA A 187 -21.57 -21.35 -0.41
C ALA A 187 -20.07 -21.00 -0.46
N GLN A 188 -19.64 -20.28 0.54
CA GLN A 188 -18.21 -19.99 0.74
C GLN A 188 -17.42 -21.29 0.93
N GLN A 189 -16.14 -21.28 0.56
CA GLN A 189 -15.26 -22.43 0.69
C GLN A 189 -14.04 -22.07 1.53
N GLU A 190 -13.67 -22.97 2.42
CA GLU A 190 -12.46 -22.80 3.23
C GLU A 190 -11.22 -23.04 2.37
N ILE A 191 -10.25 -22.17 2.53
CA ILE A 191 -8.92 -22.30 1.93
C ILE A 191 -7.93 -22.55 3.07
N ARG A 192 -7.28 -23.72 3.04
CA ARG A 192 -6.19 -24.02 3.95
C ARG A 192 -5.09 -24.74 3.17
N LEU A 193 -3.95 -24.09 3.02
CA LEU A 193 -2.84 -24.63 2.24
C LEU A 193 -1.48 -24.10 2.71
N GLN A 194 -0.42 -24.86 2.41
CA GLN A 194 0.95 -24.41 2.62
C GLN A 194 1.45 -23.65 1.38
N ALA A 195 2.03 -22.47 1.59
CA ALA A 195 2.67 -21.65 0.54
C ALA A 195 4.13 -21.40 0.90
N GLY A 196 5.02 -22.29 0.44
CA GLY A 196 6.41 -22.28 0.88
C GLY A 196 6.50 -22.37 2.40
N PRO A 197 7.05 -21.36 3.10
CA PRO A 197 7.18 -21.38 4.56
C PRO A 197 5.91 -20.95 5.30
N LEU A 198 4.85 -20.53 4.61
CA LEU A 198 3.64 -19.96 5.22
C LEU A 198 2.47 -20.93 5.19
N LEU A 199 1.68 -20.93 6.25
CA LEU A 199 0.34 -21.51 6.25
C LEU A 199 -0.66 -20.43 5.89
N ILE A 200 -1.44 -20.64 4.82
CA ILE A 200 -2.54 -19.75 4.42
C ILE A 200 -3.85 -20.35 4.96
N GLU A 201 -4.61 -19.52 5.65
CA GLU A 201 -5.99 -19.82 6.07
C GLU A 201 -6.89 -18.66 5.70
N ASP A 202 -7.91 -18.90 4.88
CA ASP A 202 -8.85 -17.89 4.42
C ASP A 202 -10.17 -18.51 3.95
N TRP A 203 -11.12 -17.66 3.56
CA TRP A 203 -12.40 -18.05 3.01
C TRP A 203 -12.60 -17.49 1.61
N LEU A 204 -12.89 -18.35 0.66
CA LEU A 204 -13.30 -17.95 -0.68
C LEU A 204 -14.79 -17.61 -0.66
N THR A 205 -15.08 -16.31 -0.74
CA THR A 205 -16.43 -15.75 -0.70
C THR A 205 -16.87 -15.27 -2.09
N ASP A 206 -18.16 -14.93 -2.18
CA ASP A 206 -18.77 -14.35 -3.39
C ASP A 206 -18.67 -15.22 -4.64
N LEU A 207 -18.64 -16.54 -4.42
CA LEU A 207 -18.69 -17.53 -5.46
C LEU A 207 -20.08 -17.59 -6.11
N ARG A 208 -20.08 -17.75 -7.44
CA ARG A 208 -21.27 -17.89 -8.28
C ARG A 208 -21.09 -18.95 -9.34
N GLY A 209 -22.17 -19.24 -10.06
CA GLY A 209 -22.14 -20.16 -11.20
C GLY A 209 -22.23 -21.64 -10.80
N SER A 210 -21.96 -22.51 -11.77
CA SER A 210 -21.99 -23.96 -11.59
C SER A 210 -20.68 -24.51 -11.04
N ASN A 211 -20.65 -25.81 -10.73
CA ASN A 211 -19.40 -26.50 -10.39
C ASN A 211 -18.44 -26.60 -11.58
N ALA A 212 -18.96 -26.58 -12.80
CA ALA A 212 -18.15 -26.65 -14.00
C ALA A 212 -17.58 -25.28 -14.42
N ASP A 213 -18.23 -24.20 -14.00
CA ASP A 213 -17.82 -22.82 -14.30
C ASP A 213 -18.04 -21.93 -13.07
N PRO A 214 -17.16 -22.05 -12.05
CA PRO A 214 -17.22 -21.19 -10.88
C PRO A 214 -16.61 -19.82 -11.19
N ARG A 215 -17.32 -18.78 -10.79
CA ARG A 215 -16.94 -17.39 -11.04
C ARG A 215 -16.95 -16.59 -9.76
N ARG A 216 -16.08 -15.60 -9.68
CA ARG A 216 -16.08 -14.58 -8.65
C ARG A 216 -16.08 -13.20 -9.30
N LEU A 217 -16.94 -12.32 -8.80
CA LEU A 217 -17.12 -10.99 -9.37
C LEU A 217 -16.86 -9.94 -8.30
N VAL A 218 -15.99 -8.99 -8.62
CA VAL A 218 -15.58 -7.89 -7.73
C VAL A 218 -15.82 -6.57 -8.45
N LEU A 219 -16.50 -5.63 -7.79
CA LEU A 219 -16.60 -4.24 -8.25
C LEU A 219 -15.52 -3.41 -7.57
N HIS A 220 -14.73 -2.71 -8.36
CA HIS A 220 -13.66 -1.84 -7.89
C HIS A 220 -14.04 -0.37 -8.13
N THR A 221 -13.96 0.45 -7.10
CA THR A 221 -14.36 1.87 -7.12
C THR A 221 -13.57 2.74 -8.09
N GLY A 222 -12.34 2.36 -8.45
CA GLY A 222 -11.47 3.16 -9.32
C GLY A 222 -11.19 2.53 -10.67
N ARG A 223 -10.26 3.12 -11.39
CA ARG A 223 -9.72 2.60 -12.65
C ARG A 223 -8.80 1.42 -12.38
N LEU A 224 -8.83 0.44 -13.30
CA LEU A 224 -8.02 -0.78 -13.23
C LEU A 224 -7.01 -0.92 -14.38
N LYS A 225 -7.24 -0.26 -15.52
CA LYS A 225 -6.32 -0.32 -16.67
C LYS A 225 -4.92 0.15 -16.25
N ASP A 226 -3.94 -0.69 -16.47
CA ASP A 226 -2.55 -0.45 -16.06
C ASP A 226 -2.33 -0.21 -14.54
N ARG A 227 -3.28 -0.66 -13.71
CA ARG A 227 -3.25 -0.48 -12.25
C ARG A 227 -3.23 -1.81 -11.51
N PHE A 228 -2.32 -2.69 -11.92
CA PHE A 228 -2.15 -4.02 -11.31
C PHE A 228 -1.80 -3.97 -9.81
N ASP A 229 -1.25 -2.86 -9.34
CA ASP A 229 -1.03 -2.58 -7.92
C ASP A 229 -2.31 -2.69 -7.08
N LYS A 230 -3.48 -2.47 -7.69
CA LYS A 230 -4.79 -2.58 -7.06
C LYS A 230 -5.37 -4.00 -7.12
N VAL A 231 -4.80 -4.86 -7.93
CA VAL A 231 -5.29 -6.23 -8.19
C VAL A 231 -4.61 -7.26 -7.28
N THR A 232 -3.54 -6.89 -6.61
CA THR A 232 -2.74 -7.83 -5.80
C THR A 232 -3.53 -8.59 -4.73
N PRO A 233 -4.54 -8.02 -4.01
CA PRO A 233 -5.35 -8.80 -3.07
C PRO A 233 -6.21 -9.86 -3.75
N GLU A 234 -6.78 -9.52 -4.91
CA GLU A 234 -7.61 -10.44 -5.68
C GLU A 234 -6.80 -11.53 -6.35
N TRP A 235 -5.57 -11.18 -6.78
CA TRP A 235 -4.62 -12.14 -7.31
C TRP A 235 -4.22 -13.20 -6.28
N THR A 236 -3.89 -12.81 -5.06
CA THR A 236 -3.49 -13.76 -4.01
C THR A 236 -4.63 -14.70 -3.61
N LEU A 237 -5.88 -14.20 -3.53
CA LEU A 237 -7.04 -15.05 -3.27
C LEU A 237 -7.33 -15.99 -4.46
N HIS A 238 -7.20 -15.50 -5.70
CA HIS A 238 -7.35 -16.30 -6.91
C HIS A 238 -6.34 -17.44 -6.98
N LEU A 239 -5.06 -17.16 -6.71
CA LEU A 239 -4.02 -18.18 -6.61
C LEU A 239 -4.33 -19.21 -5.53
N ALA A 240 -4.72 -18.77 -4.33
CA ALA A 240 -5.02 -19.64 -3.20
C ALA A 240 -6.21 -20.56 -3.50
N ALA A 241 -7.25 -20.04 -4.15
CA ALA A 241 -8.39 -20.84 -4.57
C ALA A 241 -7.98 -21.92 -5.60
N CYS A 242 -7.23 -21.55 -6.64
CA CYS A 242 -6.75 -22.49 -7.65
C CYS A 242 -5.83 -23.56 -7.05
N ALA A 243 -4.91 -23.18 -6.17
CA ALA A 243 -3.99 -24.09 -5.48
C ALA A 243 -4.73 -25.04 -4.51
N ALA A 244 -5.80 -24.58 -3.85
CA ALA A 244 -6.66 -25.40 -3.00
C ALA A 244 -7.54 -26.39 -3.79
N GLY A 245 -7.54 -26.31 -5.13
CA GLY A 245 -8.35 -27.18 -5.99
C GLY A 245 -9.72 -26.63 -6.31
N HIS A 246 -9.91 -25.31 -6.17
CA HIS A 246 -11.12 -24.56 -6.54
C HIS A 246 -10.82 -23.60 -7.72
N PRO A 247 -10.50 -24.14 -8.92
CA PRO A 247 -10.25 -23.27 -10.07
C PRO A 247 -11.51 -22.45 -10.39
N LEU A 248 -11.31 -21.15 -10.61
CA LEU A 248 -12.42 -20.22 -10.90
C LEU A 248 -11.94 -19.11 -11.83
N THR A 249 -12.88 -18.45 -12.49
CA THR A 249 -12.64 -17.18 -13.17
C THR A 249 -12.95 -16.03 -12.21
N THR A 250 -12.02 -15.10 -12.04
CA THR A 250 -12.25 -13.87 -11.26
C THR A 250 -12.38 -12.69 -12.20
N HIS A 251 -13.51 -11.97 -12.12
CA HIS A 251 -13.76 -10.74 -12.86
C HIS A 251 -13.68 -9.54 -11.90
N LEU A 252 -12.88 -8.55 -12.26
CA LEU A 252 -12.80 -7.27 -11.56
C LEU A 252 -13.35 -6.18 -12.48
N GLN A 253 -14.51 -5.62 -12.13
CA GLN A 253 -15.12 -4.52 -12.87
C GLN A 253 -14.63 -3.19 -12.28
N GLY A 254 -13.94 -2.40 -13.07
CA GLY A 254 -13.49 -1.04 -12.72
C GLY A 254 -14.27 0.03 -13.48
N GLN A 255 -13.90 1.31 -13.26
CA GLN A 255 -14.51 2.45 -13.95
C GLN A 255 -14.20 2.48 -15.46
N ASP A 256 -13.08 1.92 -15.85
CA ASP A 256 -12.53 2.01 -17.22
C ASP A 256 -12.50 0.69 -17.99
N GLY A 257 -13.12 -0.35 -17.44
CA GLY A 257 -13.23 -1.67 -18.06
C GLY A 257 -13.17 -2.80 -17.05
N ARG A 258 -12.94 -4.00 -17.56
CA ARG A 258 -12.91 -5.24 -16.76
C ARG A 258 -11.58 -5.95 -16.90
N LEU A 259 -11.04 -6.40 -15.80
CA LEU A 259 -9.88 -7.29 -15.74
C LEU A 259 -10.36 -8.69 -15.36
N THR A 260 -9.97 -9.69 -16.13
CA THR A 260 -10.32 -11.10 -15.91
C THR A 260 -9.05 -11.89 -15.57
N LEU A 261 -9.15 -12.70 -14.53
CA LEU A 261 -8.16 -13.70 -14.15
C LEU A 261 -8.76 -15.08 -14.47
N PRO A 262 -8.34 -15.73 -15.56
CA PRO A 262 -8.76 -17.09 -15.89
C PRO A 262 -8.28 -18.11 -14.85
N PRO A 263 -8.90 -19.30 -14.74
CA PRO A 263 -8.43 -20.33 -13.83
C PRO A 263 -7.00 -20.77 -14.17
N LEU A 264 -6.19 -21.01 -13.11
CA LEU A 264 -4.84 -21.59 -13.22
C LEU A 264 -4.86 -23.07 -12.89
N ALA A 265 -3.91 -23.79 -13.49
CA ALA A 265 -3.58 -25.14 -13.04
C ALA A 265 -3.09 -25.09 -11.58
N ARG A 266 -3.50 -26.09 -10.78
CA ARG A 266 -3.19 -26.18 -9.35
C ARG A 266 -1.71 -25.99 -9.05
N ASP A 267 -0.86 -26.74 -9.79
CA ASP A 267 0.59 -26.70 -9.54
C ASP A 267 1.21 -25.36 -9.90
N ALA A 268 0.73 -24.69 -10.95
CA ALA A 268 1.19 -23.36 -11.32
C ALA A 268 0.80 -22.31 -10.25
N ALA A 269 -0.44 -22.36 -9.78
CA ALA A 269 -0.90 -21.49 -8.70
C ALA A 269 -0.11 -21.71 -7.41
N GLN A 270 0.15 -22.99 -7.06
CA GLN A 270 0.97 -23.35 -5.90
C GLN A 270 2.40 -22.79 -6.01
N GLN A 271 3.04 -22.93 -7.17
CA GLN A 271 4.39 -22.40 -7.38
C GLN A 271 4.45 -20.88 -7.21
N HIS A 272 3.44 -20.15 -7.68
CA HIS A 272 3.38 -18.69 -7.49
C HIS A 272 3.21 -18.33 -6.01
N LEU A 273 2.37 -19.04 -5.28
CA LEU A 273 2.21 -18.85 -3.83
C LEU A 273 3.48 -19.18 -3.05
N ASP A 274 4.19 -20.23 -3.43
CA ASP A 274 5.46 -20.62 -2.79
C ASP A 274 6.52 -19.51 -2.94
N ARG A 275 6.59 -18.87 -4.11
CA ARG A 275 7.48 -17.72 -4.36
C ARG A 275 7.08 -16.51 -3.52
N ILE A 276 5.78 -16.22 -3.42
CA ILE A 276 5.27 -15.15 -2.58
C ILE A 276 5.60 -15.45 -1.11
N GLY A 277 5.42 -16.67 -0.64
CA GLY A 277 5.76 -17.09 0.71
C GLY A 277 7.25 -16.99 1.04
N GLN A 278 8.12 -17.32 0.08
CA GLN A 278 9.57 -17.13 0.21
C GLN A 278 9.94 -15.65 0.30
N ALA A 279 9.38 -14.81 -0.58
CA ALA A 279 9.58 -13.37 -0.56
C ALA A 279 9.09 -12.73 0.75
N TRP A 280 7.94 -13.17 1.27
CA TRP A 280 7.41 -12.75 2.57
C TRP A 280 8.41 -13.00 3.70
N ARG A 281 8.97 -14.22 3.76
CA ARG A 281 9.97 -14.56 4.78
C ARG A 281 11.24 -13.73 4.62
N GLN A 282 11.73 -13.54 3.40
CA GLN A 282 12.92 -12.72 3.16
C GLN A 282 12.66 -11.25 3.52
N ALA A 283 11.49 -10.73 3.22
CA ALA A 283 11.09 -9.38 3.60
C ALA A 283 11.01 -9.15 5.12
N LEU A 284 11.00 -10.20 5.94
CA LEU A 284 11.17 -10.09 7.39
C LEU A 284 12.65 -10.04 7.83
N CYS A 285 13.58 -10.35 6.93
CA CYS A 285 15.02 -10.30 7.22
C CYS A 285 15.65 -8.98 6.75
N GLU A 286 15.15 -8.43 5.64
CA GLU A 286 15.67 -7.22 4.98
C GLU A 286 14.58 -6.53 4.15
N PRO A 287 14.67 -5.22 3.91
CA PRO A 287 13.79 -4.56 2.95
C PRO A 287 14.11 -5.05 1.55
N LEU A 288 13.15 -5.69 0.89
CA LEU A 288 13.33 -6.18 -0.47
C LEU A 288 13.55 -5.00 -1.43
N PRO A 289 14.48 -5.10 -2.39
CA PRO A 289 14.68 -4.06 -3.42
C PRO A 289 13.60 -4.17 -4.51
N ILE A 290 12.37 -3.83 -4.14
CA ILE A 290 11.20 -3.93 -5.02
C ILE A 290 10.12 -2.90 -4.63
N ALA A 291 9.45 -2.35 -5.62
CA ALA A 291 8.28 -1.49 -5.47
C ALA A 291 7.20 -1.93 -6.47
N CYS A 292 5.96 -2.02 -6.01
CA CYS A 292 4.89 -2.71 -6.75
C CYS A 292 4.53 -2.01 -8.07
N ALA A 293 4.19 -0.72 -8.03
CA ALA A 293 3.78 0.00 -9.23
C ALA A 293 4.97 0.21 -10.19
N THR A 294 6.17 0.36 -9.65
CA THR A 294 7.43 0.44 -10.41
C THR A 294 7.72 -0.87 -11.15
N ALA A 295 7.49 -2.03 -10.51
CA ALA A 295 7.64 -3.33 -11.14
C ALA A 295 6.68 -3.54 -12.32
N PHE A 296 5.41 -3.12 -12.18
CA PHE A 296 4.47 -3.17 -13.29
C PHE A 296 4.80 -2.17 -14.41
N ALA A 297 5.34 -1.00 -14.07
CA ALA A 297 5.85 -0.06 -15.07
C ALA A 297 7.05 -0.62 -15.85
N TRP A 298 7.95 -1.33 -15.16
CA TRP A 298 9.05 -2.08 -15.78
C TRP A 298 8.51 -3.10 -16.79
N LEU A 299 7.62 -4.00 -16.36
CA LEU A 299 7.05 -5.05 -17.23
C LEU A 299 6.36 -4.47 -18.46
N LYS A 300 5.60 -3.41 -18.30
CA LYS A 300 4.95 -2.70 -19.41
C LYS A 300 5.97 -2.04 -20.34
N GLY A 301 7.04 -1.50 -19.80
CA GLY A 301 8.12 -0.88 -20.55
C GLY A 301 8.93 -1.90 -21.35
N GLU A 302 9.15 -3.10 -20.81
CA GLU A 302 9.86 -4.19 -21.49
C GLU A 302 9.20 -4.61 -22.82
N GLU A 303 7.89 -4.45 -22.97
CA GLU A 303 7.20 -4.67 -24.25
C GLU A 303 7.70 -3.74 -25.37
N LYS A 304 8.40 -2.65 -25.02
CA LYS A 304 8.90 -1.61 -25.92
C LYS A 304 10.40 -1.34 -25.76
N ASP A 305 11.12 -2.26 -25.12
CA ASP A 305 12.55 -2.13 -24.80
C ASP A 305 12.91 -0.85 -24.01
N ASN A 306 12.01 -0.38 -23.15
CA ASN A 306 12.21 0.81 -22.30
C ASN A 306 11.83 0.62 -20.83
N GLY A 307 11.93 -0.60 -20.31
CA GLY A 307 11.54 -0.99 -18.96
C GLY A 307 12.18 -0.12 -17.88
N GLU A 308 13.48 0.10 -17.92
CA GLU A 308 14.19 0.93 -16.96
C GLU A 308 13.67 2.39 -16.93
N TYR A 309 13.43 2.98 -18.10
CA TYR A 309 12.93 4.34 -18.20
C TYR A 309 11.53 4.50 -17.57
N GLU A 310 10.60 3.60 -17.90
CA GLU A 310 9.24 3.65 -17.37
C GLU A 310 9.21 3.35 -15.86
N ALA A 311 10.04 2.41 -15.39
CA ALA A 311 10.18 2.12 -13.97
C ALA A 311 10.76 3.31 -13.19
N ARG A 312 11.84 3.93 -13.68
CA ARG A 312 12.43 5.12 -13.07
C ARG A 312 11.41 6.26 -12.94
N LYS A 313 10.69 6.53 -14.03
CA LYS A 313 9.62 7.53 -14.06
C LYS A 313 8.50 7.22 -13.06
N GLN A 314 8.14 5.94 -12.85
CA GLN A 314 7.14 5.55 -11.87
C GLN A 314 7.67 5.66 -10.44
N PHE A 315 8.94 5.35 -10.22
CA PHE A 315 9.58 5.36 -8.91
C PHE A 315 9.84 6.76 -8.39
N GLU A 316 10.47 7.61 -9.22
CA GLU A 316 10.91 8.95 -8.85
C GLU A 316 9.83 9.99 -9.16
N SER A 317 9.75 11.03 -8.31
CA SER A 317 8.84 12.14 -8.55
C SER A 317 9.33 13.03 -9.70
N GLY A 318 8.40 13.48 -10.53
CA GLY A 318 8.65 14.44 -11.60
C GLY A 318 7.85 15.73 -11.41
N PHE A 319 7.95 16.64 -12.38
CA PHE A 319 7.28 17.94 -12.30
C PHE A 319 5.75 17.85 -12.18
N MET A 320 5.13 16.85 -12.81
CA MET A 320 3.66 16.70 -12.91
C MET A 320 3.12 15.48 -12.16
N HIS A 321 3.96 14.68 -11.51
CA HIS A 321 3.53 13.47 -10.82
C HIS A 321 4.40 13.21 -9.59
N THR A 322 3.78 12.62 -8.58
CA THR A 322 4.46 12.11 -7.39
C THR A 322 4.83 10.65 -7.64
N GLY A 323 6.10 10.32 -7.48
CA GLY A 323 6.62 8.95 -7.63
C GLY A 323 6.12 8.00 -6.54
N GLU A 324 6.33 6.70 -6.76
CA GLU A 324 5.96 5.67 -5.76
C GLU A 324 6.79 5.83 -4.48
N GLN A 325 8.08 6.16 -4.61
CA GLN A 325 8.99 6.38 -3.49
C GLN A 325 8.46 7.46 -2.53
N GLU A 326 8.03 8.60 -3.05
CA GLU A 326 7.54 9.71 -2.21
C GLU A 326 6.19 9.38 -1.55
N LYS A 327 5.35 8.57 -2.20
CA LYS A 327 4.07 8.12 -1.64
C LYS A 327 4.21 7.11 -0.51
N GLU A 328 5.32 6.37 -0.48
CA GLU A 328 5.56 5.28 0.47
C GLU A 328 6.77 5.57 1.37
N PRO A 329 6.56 6.11 2.58
CA PRO A 329 7.66 6.47 3.49
C PRO A 329 8.63 5.33 3.81
N ALA A 330 8.14 4.08 3.85
CA ALA A 330 8.99 2.91 4.04
C ALA A 330 9.93 2.69 2.85
N LEU A 331 9.41 2.87 1.63
CA LEU A 331 10.17 2.77 0.39
C LEU A 331 11.24 3.87 0.32
N ALA A 332 10.85 5.14 0.58
CA ALA A 332 11.78 6.27 0.64
C ALA A 332 12.88 6.09 1.70
N ARG A 333 12.57 5.44 2.81
CA ARG A 333 13.54 5.15 3.88
C ARG A 333 14.56 4.09 3.49
N ALA A 334 14.13 3.07 2.74
CA ALA A 334 14.99 1.97 2.32
C ALA A 334 15.80 2.30 1.06
N TRP A 335 15.17 2.92 0.06
CA TRP A 335 15.72 3.14 -1.27
C TRP A 335 15.59 4.62 -1.64
N THR A 336 16.71 5.35 -1.66
CA THR A 336 16.76 6.81 -1.82
C THR A 336 16.45 7.28 -3.23
N ASP A 337 16.74 6.45 -4.21
CA ASP A 337 16.54 6.70 -5.64
C ASP A 337 16.43 5.37 -6.39
N PHE A 338 16.15 5.43 -7.68
CA PHE A 338 15.99 4.23 -8.49
C PHE A 338 17.31 3.47 -8.71
N ASP A 339 18.44 4.16 -8.76
CA ASP A 339 19.74 3.52 -8.89
C ASP A 339 20.08 2.71 -7.62
N ALA A 340 19.74 3.23 -6.43
CA ALA A 340 19.85 2.50 -5.17
C ALA A 340 18.96 1.25 -5.15
N LEU A 341 17.76 1.30 -5.75
CA LEU A 341 16.86 0.16 -5.86
C LEU A 341 17.42 -0.92 -6.79
N LEU A 342 18.10 -0.54 -7.88
CA LEU A 342 18.70 -1.46 -8.85
C LEU A 342 20.06 -2.04 -8.40
N ALA A 343 20.76 -1.36 -7.49
CA ALA A 343 22.12 -1.71 -7.07
C ALA A 343 22.28 -3.13 -6.49
N PRO A 344 21.36 -3.64 -5.62
CA PRO A 344 21.44 -5.00 -5.12
C PRO A 344 21.35 -6.04 -6.23
N ARG A 345 22.21 -7.07 -6.16
CA ARG A 345 22.30 -8.11 -7.20
C ARG A 345 21.73 -9.45 -6.74
N HIS A 346 21.13 -10.16 -7.67
CA HIS A 346 20.73 -11.56 -7.53
C HIS A 346 21.21 -12.35 -8.73
N GLY A 347 22.38 -12.99 -8.61
CA GLY A 347 23.08 -13.59 -9.74
C GLY A 347 23.47 -12.54 -10.78
N ASP A 348 23.10 -12.75 -12.03
CA ASP A 348 23.42 -11.84 -13.15
C ASP A 348 22.44 -10.65 -13.25
N LEU A 349 21.27 -10.74 -12.62
CA LEU A 349 20.24 -9.71 -12.64
C LEU A 349 20.39 -8.73 -11.47
N SER A 350 19.77 -7.54 -11.56
CA SER A 350 19.47 -6.78 -10.37
C SER A 350 18.45 -7.56 -9.51
N ALA A 351 18.50 -7.39 -8.20
CA ALA A 351 17.52 -8.02 -7.33
C ALA A 351 16.10 -7.49 -7.59
N PHE A 352 15.97 -6.23 -8.06
CA PHE A 352 14.70 -5.65 -8.52
C PHE A 352 14.12 -6.44 -9.70
N GLU A 353 14.91 -6.70 -10.74
CA GLU A 353 14.48 -7.50 -11.91
C GLU A 353 14.08 -8.92 -11.50
N TYR A 354 14.89 -9.55 -10.65
CA TYR A 354 14.59 -10.88 -10.12
C TYR A 354 13.22 -10.90 -9.42
N TRP A 355 12.99 -10.00 -8.45
CA TRP A 355 11.72 -9.97 -7.72
C TRP A 355 10.53 -9.54 -8.59
N THR A 356 10.74 -8.65 -9.55
CA THR A 356 9.73 -8.29 -10.55
C THR A 356 9.28 -9.55 -11.31
N GLY A 357 10.20 -10.36 -11.78
CA GLY A 357 9.91 -11.61 -12.47
C GLY A 357 9.21 -12.65 -11.58
N GLN A 358 9.60 -12.76 -10.30
CA GLN A 358 9.02 -13.76 -9.39
C GLN A 358 7.63 -13.39 -8.89
N LEU A 359 7.37 -12.10 -8.59
CA LEU A 359 6.18 -11.68 -7.85
C LEU A 359 5.11 -11.04 -8.74
N TYR A 360 5.49 -10.28 -9.76
CA TYR A 360 4.55 -9.44 -10.52
C TYR A 360 4.36 -9.87 -11.97
N ALA A 361 5.39 -10.39 -12.63
CA ALA A 361 5.27 -10.90 -13.99
C ALA A 361 4.18 -11.97 -14.15
N PRO A 362 3.95 -12.89 -13.19
CA PRO A 362 2.86 -13.86 -13.29
C PRO A 362 1.47 -13.22 -13.38
N LEU A 363 1.19 -12.22 -12.55
CA LEU A 363 -0.08 -11.48 -12.60
C LEU A 363 -0.18 -10.71 -13.92
N TYR A 364 0.88 -10.00 -14.32
CA TYR A 364 0.90 -9.20 -15.53
C TYR A 364 0.62 -10.03 -16.79
N ALA A 365 1.22 -11.20 -16.89
CA ALA A 365 1.05 -12.11 -18.03
C ALA A 365 -0.29 -12.86 -18.03
N HIS A 366 -0.89 -13.08 -16.84
CA HIS A 366 -2.11 -13.87 -16.71
C HIS A 366 -3.39 -13.06 -16.86
N ALA A 367 -3.36 -11.79 -16.45
CA ALA A 367 -4.52 -10.91 -16.46
C ALA A 367 -4.93 -10.52 -17.88
N GLN A 368 -6.23 -10.58 -18.16
CA GLN A 368 -6.82 -10.22 -19.44
C GLN A 368 -7.65 -8.95 -19.28
N TRP A 369 -7.35 -7.94 -20.08
CA TRP A 369 -8.09 -6.70 -20.10
C TRP A 369 -9.21 -6.72 -21.12
N HIS A 370 -10.37 -6.18 -20.76
CA HIS A 370 -11.54 -6.01 -21.62
C HIS A 370 -12.00 -4.55 -21.56
N GLU A 371 -12.14 -3.92 -22.71
CA GLU A 371 -12.68 -2.57 -22.80
C GLU A 371 -14.15 -2.52 -22.38
N PRO A 372 -14.68 -1.35 -21.98
CA PRO A 372 -16.07 -1.21 -21.59
C PRO A 372 -17.02 -1.64 -22.72
N GLY A 373 -17.93 -2.59 -22.45
CA GLY A 373 -18.91 -3.09 -23.41
C GLY A 373 -18.48 -4.33 -24.19
N GLU A 374 -17.27 -4.83 -24.00
CA GLU A 374 -16.90 -6.15 -24.54
C GLU A 374 -17.62 -7.28 -23.78
N PRO A 375 -18.12 -8.32 -24.49
CA PRO A 375 -18.76 -9.47 -23.86
C PRO A 375 -17.79 -10.20 -22.90
N ALA A 376 -18.38 -10.95 -21.96
CA ALA A 376 -17.63 -11.71 -20.95
C ALA A 376 -17.01 -12.99 -21.53
#